data_c3e97a1c3ec63f5b81dce1cc8b91cced
#
_entry.id   c3e97a1c3ec63f5b81dce1cc8b91cced
#
_cell.length_a   1.000
_cell.length_b   1.000
_cell.length_c   1.000
_cell.angle_alpha   90.00
_cell.angle_beta   90.00
_cell.angle_gamma   90.00
#
_symmetry.space_group_name_H-M   'P 1'
#
loop_
_entity.id
_entity.type
_entity.pdbx_description
1 polymer ?
#
loop_
_entity_poly.entity_id
_entity_poly.type
_entity_poly.pdbx_seq_one_letter_code
_entity_poly.pdbx_strand_id
1 'polypeptide(L)'
;MLFRSVQFFLCYFVVPGLIPSVKVWVTTLDPTQHQFITAVFCLGLFTSARIAEQVRSGIQSLSRGQRNAGYAIGFSEAQTYRYVLLPMAYRIIIPPLTSELMNLIKNTAVAYSIGLTELFFRTREMGEMTFRYFEAFAAATLIYIVIAMAANRVMAWVERRVAVPGFIAGSH
;
A
#
# COMPACT_ATOMS: atom_id res chain seq x y z
N MET A 1 7.35 6.76 10.44
CA MET A 1 6.99 7.92 9.58
C MET A 1 8.22 8.62 8.99
N LEU A 2 9.27 8.92 9.77
CA LEU A 2 10.48 9.63 9.32
C LEU A 2 11.12 9.04 8.03
N PHE A 3 11.27 7.73 7.94
CA PHE A 3 11.88 7.08 6.78
C PHE A 3 11.17 7.40 5.46
N ARG A 4 9.84 7.47 5.47
CA ARG A 4 9.05 7.78 4.26
C ARG A 4 9.21 9.23 3.82
N SER A 5 9.18 10.17 4.78
CA SER A 5 9.41 11.59 4.46
C SER A 5 10.81 11.78 3.85
N VAL A 6 11.82 11.12 4.41
CA VAL A 6 13.18 11.13 3.86
C VAL A 6 13.22 10.54 2.45
N GLN A 7 12.52 9.43 2.20
CA GLN A 7 12.43 8.83 0.86
C GLN A 7 11.80 9.78 -0.16
N PHE A 8 10.70 10.46 0.20
CA PHE A 8 10.08 11.47 -0.65
C PHE A 8 11.04 12.61 -0.96
N PHE A 9 11.73 13.12 0.07
CA PHE A 9 12.73 14.17 -0.10
C PHE A 9 13.87 13.75 -1.03
N LEU A 10 14.42 12.56 -0.84
CA LEU A 10 15.47 12.02 -1.70
C LEU A 10 14.99 11.90 -3.14
N CYS A 11 13.83 11.30 -3.39
CA CYS A 11 13.30 11.11 -4.74
C CYS A 11 12.96 12.44 -5.43
N TYR A 12 12.47 13.42 -4.68
CA TYR A 12 12.04 14.69 -5.26
C TYR A 12 13.19 15.67 -5.50
N PHE A 13 14.11 15.81 -4.54
CA PHE A 13 15.17 16.81 -4.58
C PHE A 13 16.54 16.26 -5.01
N VAL A 14 16.89 15.04 -4.59
CA VAL A 14 18.24 14.50 -4.75
C VAL A 14 18.37 13.70 -6.03
N VAL A 15 17.42 12.81 -6.34
CA VAL A 15 17.50 11.94 -7.54
C VAL A 15 17.58 12.74 -8.84
N PRO A 16 16.78 13.81 -9.07
CA PRO A 16 16.93 14.63 -10.26
C PRO A 16 18.29 15.34 -10.36
N GLY A 17 18.91 15.67 -9.21
CA GLY A 17 20.24 16.27 -9.17
C GLY A 17 21.36 15.29 -9.51
N LEU A 18 21.21 14.02 -9.18
CA LEU A 18 22.23 12.98 -9.39
C LEU A 18 22.19 12.38 -10.79
N ILE A 19 21.01 12.33 -11.42
CA ILE A 19 20.81 11.65 -12.71
C ILE A 19 20.44 12.72 -13.76
N PRO A 20 21.38 13.09 -14.67
CA PRO A 20 21.14 14.13 -15.67
C PRO A 20 19.92 13.89 -16.56
N SER A 21 19.66 12.64 -16.94
CA SER A 21 18.50 12.27 -17.77
C SER A 21 17.18 12.53 -17.03
N VAL A 22 17.12 12.27 -15.73
CA VAL A 22 15.95 12.55 -14.90
C VAL A 22 15.77 14.04 -14.71
N LYS A 23 16.86 14.79 -14.54
CA LYS A 23 16.83 16.26 -14.44
C LYS A 23 16.20 16.90 -15.68
N VAL A 24 16.66 16.51 -16.86
CA VAL A 24 16.12 17.03 -18.13
C VAL A 24 14.62 16.72 -18.25
N TRP A 25 14.22 15.48 -17.93
CA TRP A 25 12.81 15.09 -17.99
C TRP A 25 11.94 15.86 -16.98
N VAL A 26 12.41 16.01 -15.74
CA VAL A 26 11.70 16.76 -14.70
C VAL A 26 11.52 18.24 -15.06
N THR A 27 12.50 18.87 -15.71
CA THR A 27 12.40 20.27 -16.13
C THR A 27 11.35 20.50 -17.25
N THR A 28 10.89 19.44 -17.92
CA THR A 28 9.79 19.52 -18.90
C THR A 28 8.41 19.39 -18.27
N LEU A 29 8.31 19.03 -17.01
CA LEU A 29 7.05 18.82 -16.29
C LEU A 29 6.65 20.06 -15.48
N ASP A 30 5.34 20.29 -15.38
CA ASP A 30 4.83 21.24 -14.40
C ASP A 30 5.17 20.78 -12.97
N PRO A 31 5.42 21.70 -12.01
CA PRO A 31 5.75 21.37 -10.64
C PRO A 31 4.75 20.39 -9.99
N THR A 32 3.46 20.56 -10.24
CA THR A 32 2.41 19.66 -9.72
C THR A 32 2.49 18.27 -10.31
N GLN A 33 2.79 18.15 -11.60
CA GLN A 33 2.99 16.85 -12.26
C GLN A 33 4.22 16.13 -11.71
N HIS A 34 5.32 16.84 -11.51
CA HIS A 34 6.53 16.29 -10.90
C HIS A 34 6.25 15.76 -9.48
N GLN A 35 5.57 16.56 -8.65
CA GLN A 35 5.18 16.15 -7.29
C GLN A 35 4.31 14.90 -7.32
N PHE A 36 3.30 14.85 -8.19
CA PHE A 36 2.38 13.72 -8.30
C PHE A 36 3.10 12.44 -8.75
N ILE A 37 3.91 12.52 -9.81
CA ILE A 37 4.67 11.37 -10.33
C ILE A 37 5.63 10.85 -9.28
N THR A 38 6.35 11.75 -8.59
CA THR A 38 7.26 11.37 -7.51
C THR A 38 6.51 10.68 -6.37
N ALA A 39 5.34 11.21 -5.96
CA ALA A 39 4.53 10.61 -4.93
C ALA A 39 4.06 9.20 -5.32
N VAL A 40 3.52 9.03 -6.53
CA VAL A 40 3.07 7.72 -7.03
C VAL A 40 4.24 6.73 -7.11
N PHE A 41 5.39 7.16 -7.61
CA PHE A 41 6.57 6.30 -7.72
C PHE A 41 7.10 5.87 -6.35
N CYS A 42 7.27 6.80 -5.41
CA CYS A 42 7.77 6.50 -4.07
C CYS A 42 6.80 5.61 -3.27
N LEU A 43 5.50 5.95 -3.27
CA LEU A 43 4.48 5.13 -2.61
C LEU A 43 4.36 3.76 -3.26
N GLY A 44 4.39 3.72 -4.60
CA GLY A 44 4.31 2.49 -5.37
C GLY A 44 5.48 1.55 -5.08
N LEU A 45 6.71 2.02 -5.14
CA LEU A 45 7.91 1.22 -4.83
C LEU A 45 7.88 0.70 -3.40
N PHE A 46 7.59 1.56 -2.44
CA PHE A 46 7.54 1.17 -1.04
C PHE A 46 6.44 0.13 -0.78
N THR A 47 5.24 0.36 -1.31
CA THR A 47 4.11 -0.54 -1.12
C THR A 47 4.34 -1.87 -1.86
N SER A 48 4.92 -1.85 -3.06
CA SER A 48 5.23 -3.08 -3.82
C SER A 48 6.25 -3.95 -3.10
N ALA A 49 7.28 -3.36 -2.51
CA ALA A 49 8.26 -4.10 -1.72
C ALA A 49 7.62 -4.78 -0.50
N ARG A 50 6.73 -4.09 0.20
CA ARG A 50 6.00 -4.66 1.32
C ARG A 50 5.02 -5.75 0.91
N ILE A 51 4.28 -5.55 -0.17
CA ILE A 51 3.37 -6.57 -0.73
C ILE A 51 4.17 -7.81 -1.15
N ALA A 52 5.32 -7.64 -1.82
CA ALA A 52 6.17 -8.73 -2.20
C ALA A 52 6.64 -9.56 -0.99
N GLU A 53 7.01 -8.91 0.12
CA GLU A 53 7.40 -9.60 1.35
C GLU A 53 6.23 -10.32 2.02
N GLN A 54 5.02 -9.75 2.01
CA GLN A 54 3.81 -10.40 2.52
C GLN A 54 3.43 -11.62 1.68
N VAL A 55 3.52 -11.51 0.35
CA VAL A 55 3.28 -12.64 -0.58
C VAL A 55 4.27 -13.75 -0.32
N ARG A 56 5.56 -13.41 -0.21
CA ARG A 56 6.63 -14.37 0.10
C ARG A 56 6.38 -15.08 1.42
N SER A 57 6.09 -14.32 2.49
CA SER A 57 5.79 -14.86 3.81
C SER A 57 4.55 -15.76 3.80
N GLY A 58 3.48 -15.37 3.09
CA GLY A 58 2.27 -16.17 2.94
C GLY A 58 2.52 -17.50 2.24
N ILE A 59 3.35 -17.53 1.18
CA ILE A 59 3.73 -18.78 0.50
C ILE A 59 4.60 -19.66 1.39
N GLN A 60 5.54 -19.06 2.11
CA GLN A 60 6.46 -19.79 2.99
C GLN A 60 5.78 -20.36 4.24
N SER A 61 4.65 -19.79 4.67
CA SER A 61 3.87 -20.28 5.81
C SER A 61 3.09 -21.57 5.51
N LEU A 62 2.98 -21.96 4.23
CA LEU A 62 2.31 -23.19 3.83
C LEU A 62 3.11 -24.42 4.29
N SER A 63 2.43 -25.40 4.90
CA SER A 63 3.07 -26.60 5.39
C SER A 63 3.69 -27.43 4.26
N ARG A 64 4.84 -28.04 4.52
CA ARG A 64 5.49 -28.98 3.57
C ARG A 64 4.59 -30.16 3.22
N GLY A 65 3.67 -30.54 4.09
CA GLY A 65 2.67 -31.58 3.84
C GLY A 65 1.78 -31.29 2.65
N GLN A 66 1.40 -30.05 2.41
CA GLN A 66 0.59 -29.65 1.26
C GLN A 66 1.35 -29.86 -0.07
N ARG A 67 2.63 -29.51 -0.08
CA ARG A 67 3.48 -29.75 -1.25
C ARG A 67 3.66 -31.26 -1.51
N ASN A 68 3.96 -32.02 -0.45
CA ASN A 68 4.13 -33.48 -0.55
C ASN A 68 2.83 -34.18 -0.96
N ALA A 69 1.67 -33.72 -0.52
CA ALA A 69 0.38 -34.25 -0.96
C ALA A 69 0.15 -34.05 -2.47
N GLY A 70 0.54 -32.87 -2.98
CA GLY A 70 0.50 -32.64 -4.44
C GLY A 70 1.37 -33.60 -5.23
N TYR A 71 2.58 -33.88 -4.77
CA TYR A 71 3.46 -34.86 -5.39
C TYR A 71 2.94 -36.29 -5.28
N ALA A 72 2.35 -36.65 -4.15
CA ALA A 72 1.79 -37.98 -3.91
C ALA A 72 0.65 -38.35 -4.88
N ILE A 73 -0.11 -37.35 -5.36
CA ILE A 73 -1.16 -37.55 -6.39
C ILE A 73 -0.64 -37.39 -7.82
N GLY A 74 0.69 -37.30 -8.00
CA GLY A 74 1.35 -37.27 -9.30
C GLY A 74 1.45 -35.90 -9.97
N PHE A 75 1.20 -34.81 -9.25
CA PHE A 75 1.39 -33.47 -9.79
C PHE A 75 2.86 -33.14 -9.96
N SER A 76 3.19 -32.48 -11.07
CA SER A 76 4.49 -31.85 -11.26
C SER A 76 4.63 -30.65 -10.27
N GLU A 77 5.85 -30.15 -10.09
CA GLU A 77 6.12 -29.00 -9.23
C GLU A 77 5.26 -27.78 -9.63
N ALA A 78 5.19 -27.47 -10.92
CA ALA A 78 4.38 -26.36 -11.43
C ALA A 78 2.88 -26.58 -11.19
N GLN A 79 2.40 -27.81 -11.35
CA GLN A 79 1.00 -28.15 -11.07
C GLN A 79 0.69 -28.08 -9.58
N THR A 80 1.56 -28.60 -8.72
CA THR A 80 1.43 -28.50 -7.26
C THR A 80 1.38 -27.04 -6.82
N TYR A 81 2.27 -26.20 -7.37
CA TYR A 81 2.27 -24.78 -7.08
C TYR A 81 0.97 -24.11 -7.52
N ARG A 82 0.53 -24.34 -8.75
CA ARG A 82 -0.64 -23.68 -9.35
C ARG A 82 -1.97 -24.12 -8.73
N TYR A 83 -2.15 -25.43 -8.49
CA TYR A 83 -3.45 -25.99 -8.10
C TYR A 83 -3.59 -26.19 -6.59
N VAL A 84 -2.49 -26.31 -5.83
CA VAL A 84 -2.52 -26.54 -4.39
C VAL A 84 -2.01 -25.34 -3.63
N LEU A 85 -0.77 -24.92 -3.84
CA LEU A 85 -0.13 -23.91 -3.00
C LEU A 85 -0.67 -22.50 -3.26
N LEU A 86 -0.81 -22.08 -4.49
CA LEU A 86 -1.22 -20.73 -4.85
C LEU A 86 -2.64 -20.39 -4.37
N PRO A 87 -3.67 -21.24 -4.55
CA PRO A 87 -5.00 -20.97 -4.00
C PRO A 87 -5.03 -20.85 -2.48
N MET A 88 -4.19 -21.63 -1.77
CA MET A 88 -4.06 -21.54 -0.32
C MET A 88 -3.31 -20.27 0.11
N ALA A 89 -2.23 -19.93 -0.60
CA ALA A 89 -1.46 -18.72 -0.34
C ALA A 89 -2.32 -17.46 -0.46
N TYR A 90 -3.15 -17.33 -1.48
CA TYR A 90 -4.05 -16.19 -1.65
C TYR A 90 -4.89 -15.92 -0.41
N ARG A 91 -5.40 -16.96 0.24
CA ARG A 91 -6.26 -16.85 1.41
C ARG A 91 -5.53 -16.33 2.64
N ILE A 92 -4.25 -16.69 2.76
CA ILE A 92 -3.38 -16.23 3.86
C ILE A 92 -2.91 -14.79 3.62
N ILE A 93 -2.71 -14.41 2.36
CA ILE A 93 -2.14 -13.11 1.96
C ILE A 93 -3.19 -11.99 2.02
N ILE A 94 -4.46 -12.26 1.72
CA ILE A 94 -5.50 -11.23 1.63
C ILE A 94 -5.68 -10.41 2.91
N PRO A 95 -5.75 -10.98 4.13
CA PRO A 95 -5.89 -10.20 5.35
C PRO A 95 -4.73 -9.21 5.60
N PRO A 96 -3.44 -9.58 5.47
CA PRO A 96 -2.34 -8.63 5.52
C PRO A 96 -2.41 -7.54 4.46
N LEU A 97 -2.89 -7.83 3.24
CA LEU A 97 -3.06 -6.83 2.18
C LEU A 97 -4.10 -5.77 2.56
N THR A 98 -5.14 -6.12 3.31
CA THR A 98 -6.10 -5.15 3.86
C THR A 98 -5.38 -4.11 4.71
N SER A 99 -4.51 -4.55 5.61
CA SER A 99 -3.71 -3.67 6.46
C SER A 99 -2.78 -2.77 5.65
N GLU A 100 -2.18 -3.27 4.57
CA GLU A 100 -1.35 -2.45 3.69
C GLU A 100 -2.16 -1.40 2.92
N LEU A 101 -3.35 -1.74 2.44
CA LEU A 101 -4.24 -0.77 1.80
C LEU A 101 -4.61 0.37 2.76
N MET A 102 -4.94 0.03 4.02
CA MET A 102 -5.23 1.03 5.05
C MET A 102 -4.01 1.91 5.36
N ASN A 103 -2.81 1.31 5.39
CA ASN A 103 -1.56 2.04 5.54
C ASN A 103 -1.28 2.95 4.34
N LEU A 104 -1.55 2.49 3.12
CA LEU A 104 -1.37 3.28 1.90
C LEU A 104 -2.24 4.55 1.95
N ILE A 105 -3.53 4.42 2.28
CA ILE A 105 -4.45 5.56 2.41
C ILE A 105 -3.91 6.61 3.40
N LYS A 106 -3.43 6.18 4.58
CA LYS A 106 -2.84 7.08 5.57
C LYS A 106 -1.53 7.72 5.10
N ASN A 107 -0.76 7.00 4.29
CA ASN A 107 0.56 7.45 3.84
C ASN A 107 0.51 8.45 2.68
N THR A 108 -0.63 8.60 2.00
CA THR A 108 -0.79 9.66 1.00
C THR A 108 -0.57 11.05 1.61
N ALA A 109 -0.94 11.25 2.87
CA ALA A 109 -0.68 12.50 3.58
C ALA A 109 0.81 12.85 3.73
N VAL A 110 1.73 11.85 3.62
CA VAL A 110 3.19 12.12 3.66
C VAL A 110 3.65 12.89 2.41
N ALA A 111 2.93 12.78 1.30
CA ALA A 111 3.22 13.51 0.07
C ALA A 111 3.10 15.05 0.22
N TYR A 112 2.42 15.50 1.29
CA TYR A 112 2.47 16.91 1.71
C TYR A 112 3.90 17.42 1.88
N SER A 113 4.84 16.58 2.33
CA SER A 113 6.25 16.97 2.57
C SER A 113 7.00 17.44 1.32
N ILE A 114 6.53 17.08 0.13
CA ILE A 114 7.04 17.55 -1.17
C ILE A 114 6.14 18.59 -1.82
N GLY A 115 5.16 19.12 -1.09
CA GLY A 115 4.23 20.16 -1.54
C GLY A 115 3.07 19.66 -2.41
N LEU A 116 2.85 18.33 -2.48
CA LEU A 116 1.70 17.81 -3.22
C LEU A 116 0.39 18.28 -2.59
N THR A 117 -0.47 18.85 -3.43
CA THR A 117 -1.80 19.31 -3.02
C THR A 117 -2.73 18.11 -2.82
N GLU A 118 -2.89 17.68 -1.58
CA GLU A 118 -3.76 16.59 -1.16
C GLU A 118 -4.65 17.06 0.01
N LEU A 119 -5.43 16.17 0.60
CA LEU A 119 -6.42 16.55 1.62
C LEU A 119 -5.78 17.28 2.82
N PHE A 120 -4.65 16.79 3.32
CA PHE A 120 -3.96 17.42 4.46
C PHE A 120 -3.41 18.80 4.09
N PHE A 121 -2.86 18.98 2.88
CA PHE A 121 -2.42 20.26 2.35
C PHE A 121 -3.57 21.27 2.33
N ARG A 122 -4.71 20.90 1.72
CA ARG A 122 -5.89 21.77 1.64
C ARG A 122 -6.50 22.09 3.00
N THR A 123 -6.46 21.14 3.93
CA THR A 123 -6.92 21.36 5.31
C THR A 123 -6.08 22.44 6.00
N ARG A 124 -4.77 22.34 5.85
CA ARG A 124 -3.84 23.33 6.41
C ARG A 124 -4.03 24.71 5.78
N GLU A 125 -4.08 24.78 4.46
CA GLU A 125 -4.32 26.01 3.71
C GLU A 125 -5.63 26.69 4.16
N MET A 126 -6.71 25.91 4.30
CA MET A 126 -8.00 26.43 4.81
C MET A 126 -7.85 26.94 6.25
N GLY A 127 -7.15 26.22 7.11
CA GLY A 127 -6.88 26.67 8.47
C GLY A 127 -6.09 27.99 8.53
N GLU A 128 -5.08 28.14 7.66
CA GLU A 128 -4.27 29.37 7.55
C GLU A 128 -5.10 30.56 7.03
N MET A 129 -5.99 30.34 6.06
CA MET A 129 -6.85 31.40 5.49
C MET A 129 -7.97 31.83 6.43
N THR A 130 -8.57 30.90 7.18
CA THR A 130 -9.78 31.15 7.99
C THR A 130 -9.49 31.30 9.47
N PHE A 131 -8.28 30.98 9.93
CA PHE A 131 -7.87 30.85 11.34
C PHE A 131 -8.71 29.83 12.14
N ARG A 132 -9.45 28.94 11.45
CA ARG A 132 -10.32 27.91 12.05
C ARG A 132 -9.71 26.53 11.89
N TYR A 133 -8.54 26.32 12.48
CA TYR A 133 -7.79 25.08 12.37
C TYR A 133 -8.54 23.88 12.92
N PHE A 134 -9.24 24.06 14.06
CA PHE A 134 -9.97 22.95 14.68
C PHE A 134 -11.03 22.39 13.77
N GLU A 135 -11.88 23.24 13.18
CA GLU A 135 -12.95 22.82 12.28
C GLU A 135 -12.40 22.21 10.99
N ALA A 136 -11.33 22.79 10.42
CA ALA A 136 -10.69 22.26 9.21
C ALA A 136 -10.12 20.86 9.44
N PHE A 137 -9.37 20.65 10.53
CA PHE A 137 -8.80 19.34 10.86
C PHE A 137 -9.85 18.32 11.30
N ALA A 138 -10.91 18.75 12.00
CA ALA A 138 -12.04 17.89 12.33
C ALA A 138 -12.76 17.39 11.07
N ALA A 139 -13.01 18.27 10.10
CA ALA A 139 -13.62 17.88 8.82
C ALA A 139 -12.73 16.91 8.04
N ALA A 140 -11.44 17.19 7.94
CA ALA A 140 -10.49 16.29 7.28
C ALA A 140 -10.42 14.92 7.96
N THR A 141 -10.42 14.89 9.29
CA THR A 141 -10.44 13.64 10.06
C THR A 141 -11.69 12.82 9.75
N LEU A 142 -12.86 13.45 9.69
CA LEU A 142 -14.10 12.77 9.31
C LEU A 142 -14.03 12.18 7.90
N ILE A 143 -13.47 12.93 6.93
CA ILE A 143 -13.28 12.44 5.56
C ILE A 143 -12.36 11.22 5.56
N TYR A 144 -11.22 11.26 6.26
CA TYR A 144 -10.32 10.11 6.38
C TYR A 144 -10.99 8.90 7.03
N ILE A 145 -11.80 9.10 8.08
CA ILE A 145 -12.56 8.02 8.72
C ILE A 145 -13.54 7.38 7.73
N VAL A 146 -14.29 8.19 6.97
CA VAL A 146 -15.25 7.69 5.98
C VAL A 146 -14.53 6.87 4.89
N ILE A 147 -13.43 7.39 4.35
CA ILE A 147 -12.64 6.68 3.34
C ILE A 147 -12.07 5.37 3.91
N ALA A 148 -11.53 5.42 5.12
CA ALA A 148 -10.98 4.24 5.79
C ALA A 148 -12.06 3.18 6.06
N MET A 149 -13.25 3.58 6.53
CA MET A 149 -14.36 2.66 6.74
C MET A 149 -14.86 2.05 5.43
N ALA A 150 -14.97 2.85 4.37
CA ALA A 150 -15.36 2.36 3.05
C ALA A 150 -14.35 1.34 2.52
N ALA A 151 -13.06 1.66 2.56
CA ALA A 151 -11.99 0.75 2.14
C ALA A 151 -12.01 -0.55 2.97
N ASN A 152 -12.17 -0.45 4.28
CA ASN A 152 -12.24 -1.61 5.17
C ASN A 152 -13.47 -2.49 4.88
N ARG A 153 -14.63 -1.89 4.58
CA ARG A 153 -15.84 -2.62 4.15
C ARG A 153 -15.64 -3.38 2.85
N VAL A 154 -15.01 -2.76 1.86
CA VAL A 154 -14.68 -3.39 0.58
C VAL A 154 -13.73 -4.57 0.80
N MET A 155 -12.68 -4.39 1.57
CA MET A 155 -11.72 -5.46 1.85
C MET A 155 -12.32 -6.60 2.67
N ALA A 156 -13.14 -6.29 3.69
CA ALA A 156 -13.86 -7.31 4.45
C ALA A 156 -14.82 -8.12 3.55
N TRP A 157 -15.43 -7.50 2.55
CA TRP A 157 -16.24 -8.21 1.56
C TRP A 157 -15.37 -9.15 0.71
N VAL A 158 -14.21 -8.71 0.24
CA VAL A 158 -13.23 -9.53 -0.50
C VAL A 158 -12.77 -10.71 0.37
N GLU A 159 -12.37 -10.46 1.61
CA GLU A 159 -11.95 -11.49 2.56
C GLU A 159 -13.01 -12.58 2.75
N ARG A 160 -14.27 -12.19 2.95
CA ARG A 160 -15.40 -13.14 3.09
C ARG A 160 -15.59 -14.00 1.84
N ARG A 161 -15.32 -13.48 0.65
CA ARG A 161 -15.40 -14.24 -0.61
C ARG A 161 -14.30 -15.27 -0.76
N VAL A 162 -13.17 -15.05 -0.14
CA VAL A 162 -11.96 -15.90 -0.24
C VAL A 162 -11.79 -16.81 0.98
N ALA A 163 -12.43 -16.47 2.12
CA ALA A 163 -12.34 -17.26 3.36
C ALA A 163 -12.85 -18.69 3.17
N VAL A 164 -12.10 -19.66 3.71
CA VAL A 164 -12.54 -21.06 3.84
C VAL A 164 -12.98 -21.31 5.27
N PRO A 165 -14.15 -21.86 5.51
CA PRO A 165 -14.56 -22.30 6.84
C PRO A 165 -13.54 -23.27 7.42
N GLY A 166 -13.02 -23.00 8.61
CA GLY A 166 -12.11 -23.89 9.35
C GLY A 166 -10.61 -23.56 9.27
N PHE A 167 -10.13 -22.67 8.39
CA PHE A 167 -8.69 -22.35 8.29
C PHE A 167 -8.24 -21.16 9.14
N ILE A 168 -9.16 -20.30 9.59
CA ILE A 168 -8.87 -19.05 10.34
C ILE A 168 -9.13 -19.23 11.86
N ALA A 169 -9.58 -20.39 12.33
CA ALA A 169 -9.95 -20.62 13.72
C ALA A 169 -8.78 -21.03 14.65
N GLY A 170 -7.53 -20.76 14.27
CA GLY A 170 -6.33 -21.24 14.96
C GLY A 170 -5.32 -20.20 15.42
N SER A 171 -5.73 -18.97 15.76
CA SER A 171 -4.83 -18.02 16.45
C SER A 171 -5.55 -17.34 17.61
N HIS A 172 -5.62 -18.04 18.73
CA HIS A 172 -5.69 -17.44 20.04
C HIS A 172 -4.32 -17.51 20.69
#